data_36d35695c43241d9bc27f7033d5281ab
#
_entry.id   36d35695c43241d9bc27f7033d5281ab
#
_cell.length_a   1.000
_cell.length_b   1.000
_cell.length_c   1.000
_cell.angle_alpha   90.00
_cell.angle_beta   90.00
_cell.angle_gamma   90.00
#
_symmetry.space_group_name_H-M   'P 1'
#
loop_
_entity.id
_entity.type
_entity.pdbx_description
1 polymer ?
#
loop_
_entity_poly.entity_id
_entity_poly.type
_entity_poly.pdbx_seq_one_letter_code
_entity_poly.pdbx_strand_id
1 'polypeptide(L)'
;MATMKRFAAFACVLVLLGACAAPTPYRPALKGEGFSDRAIEDGRFRVSFAGNATTSRATVEDYMLYRAAEVTLANGKDHFVVVNRNVEERTRTVVRTEPDPMVYGWTGFRQPLYSPYYARHPRNYYWAGDPFSPFPPAYPRTKVRETITAYDAHAEIQLGAGPKPAGNADAYDARDVIAKIGPTLKRPEAS
;
A
#
# COMPACT_ATOMS: atom_id res chain seq x y z
N MET A 1 25.66 -34.21 17.57
CA MET A 1 25.83 -32.86 16.97
C MET A 1 25.14 -32.65 15.61
N ALA A 2 24.54 -33.66 14.97
CA ALA A 2 23.89 -33.53 13.66
C ALA A 2 22.40 -33.08 13.72
N THR A 3 21.73 -33.24 14.84
CA THR A 3 20.29 -32.92 15.03
C THR A 3 20.03 -31.44 15.24
N MET A 4 20.98 -30.70 15.80
CA MET A 4 20.82 -29.25 16.07
C MET A 4 20.87 -28.38 14.79
N LYS A 5 21.54 -28.82 13.75
CA LYS A 5 21.63 -28.09 12.48
C LYS A 5 20.37 -28.16 11.61
N ARG A 6 19.50 -29.14 11.84
CA ARG A 6 18.23 -29.29 11.11
C ARG A 6 17.10 -28.40 11.64
N PHE A 7 17.13 -28.04 12.93
CA PHE A 7 16.16 -27.12 13.53
C PHE A 7 16.42 -25.65 13.16
N ALA A 8 17.68 -25.25 12.94
CA ALA A 8 18.01 -23.90 12.55
C ALA A 8 17.55 -23.58 11.10
N ALA A 9 17.56 -24.57 10.20
CA ALA A 9 17.11 -24.40 8.82
C ALA A 9 15.57 -24.25 8.71
N PHE A 10 14.81 -24.85 9.63
CA PHE A 10 13.35 -24.79 9.61
C PHE A 10 12.81 -23.47 10.19
N ALA A 11 13.54 -22.85 11.12
CA ALA A 11 13.17 -21.56 11.70
C ALA A 11 13.32 -20.40 10.70
N CYS A 12 14.27 -20.49 9.75
CA CYS A 12 14.49 -19.44 8.72
C CYS A 12 13.40 -19.38 7.65
N VAL A 13 12.68 -20.47 7.38
CA VAL A 13 11.63 -20.53 6.34
C VAL A 13 10.33 -19.89 6.81
N LEU A 14 10.06 -19.85 8.12
CA LEU A 14 8.83 -19.29 8.68
C LEU A 14 8.77 -17.74 8.70
N VAL A 15 9.90 -17.06 8.55
CA VAL A 15 9.96 -15.58 8.56
C VAL A 15 9.55 -14.94 7.23
N LEU A 16 9.47 -15.70 6.14
CA LEU A 16 9.19 -15.18 4.80
C LEU A 16 7.70 -15.11 4.42
N LEU A 17 6.79 -15.56 5.28
CA LEU A 17 5.35 -15.62 4.98
C LEU A 17 4.54 -14.40 5.49
N GLY A 18 5.19 -13.40 6.06
CA GLY A 18 4.54 -12.23 6.67
C GLY A 18 4.49 -10.97 5.80
N ALA A 19 4.59 -11.06 4.48
CA ALA A 19 4.37 -9.90 3.61
C ALA A 19 2.87 -9.56 3.47
N CYS A 20 2.16 -9.41 4.60
CA CYS A 20 0.91 -8.68 4.61
C CYS A 20 1.19 -7.25 4.18
N ALA A 21 0.44 -6.73 3.21
CA ALA A 21 0.57 -5.35 2.77
C ALA A 21 0.38 -4.42 3.97
N ALA A 22 1.48 -3.92 4.53
CA ALA A 22 1.45 -2.99 5.66
C ALA A 22 1.13 -1.57 5.16
N PRO A 23 0.49 -0.73 5.98
CA PRO A 23 0.34 0.69 5.68
C PRO A 23 1.70 1.35 5.45
N THR A 24 1.74 2.35 4.56
CA THR A 24 2.95 3.10 4.26
C THR A 24 3.54 3.69 5.54
N PRO A 25 4.78 3.34 5.92
CA PRO A 25 5.42 3.89 7.09
C PRO A 25 5.80 5.36 6.86
N TYR A 26 5.97 6.11 7.95
CA TYR A 26 6.45 7.49 7.89
C TYR A 26 7.94 7.53 7.53
N ARG A 27 8.22 7.80 6.27
CA ARG A 27 9.58 7.87 5.69
C ARG A 27 9.61 8.83 4.49
N PRO A 28 10.79 9.29 4.06
CA PRO A 28 10.94 9.99 2.78
C PRO A 28 10.35 9.19 1.63
N ALA A 29 9.80 9.90 0.66
CA ALA A 29 9.14 9.29 -0.49
C ALA A 29 10.05 8.31 -1.23
N LEU A 30 9.59 7.07 -1.35
CA LEU A 30 10.26 6.00 -2.08
C LEU A 30 9.22 5.30 -2.97
N LYS A 31 9.51 5.21 -4.26
CA LYS A 31 8.59 4.62 -5.27
C LYS A 31 7.20 5.25 -5.29
N GLY A 32 7.09 6.54 -4.94
CA GLY A 32 5.83 7.27 -4.93
C GLY A 32 5.02 7.15 -3.64
N GLU A 33 5.54 6.52 -2.58
CA GLU A 33 4.91 6.42 -1.26
C GLU A 33 5.81 7.03 -0.19
N GLY A 34 5.23 7.75 0.80
CA GLY A 34 5.94 8.44 1.86
C GLY A 34 5.79 9.95 1.79
N PHE A 35 6.56 10.68 2.60
CA PHE A 35 6.50 12.14 2.65
C PHE A 35 7.48 12.80 1.65
N SER A 36 7.08 13.97 1.17
CA SER A 36 7.96 14.92 0.50
C SER A 36 7.61 16.35 0.87
N ASP A 37 8.59 17.23 0.80
CA ASP A 37 8.44 18.66 1.02
C ASP A 37 9.34 19.42 0.08
N ARG A 38 8.90 20.63 -0.25
CA ARG A 38 9.69 21.60 -1.04
C ARG A 38 9.34 23.01 -0.65
N ALA A 39 10.33 23.88 -0.61
CA ALA A 39 10.12 25.32 -0.52
C ALA A 39 9.47 25.83 -1.80
N ILE A 40 8.49 26.71 -1.66
CA ILE A 40 7.85 27.45 -2.76
C ILE A 40 8.44 28.86 -2.81
N GLU A 41 8.51 29.51 -1.65
CA GLU A 41 9.08 30.81 -1.41
C GLU A 41 9.52 30.92 0.05
N ASP A 42 10.10 32.06 0.46
CA ASP A 42 10.56 32.26 1.83
C ASP A 42 9.42 32.06 2.83
N GLY A 43 9.62 31.10 3.75
CA GLY A 43 8.64 30.73 4.75
C GLY A 43 7.40 29.98 4.25
N ARG A 44 7.35 29.64 2.96
CA ARG A 44 6.23 28.90 2.37
C ARG A 44 6.70 27.57 1.77
N PHE A 45 6.04 26.51 2.18
CA PHE A 45 6.38 25.14 1.77
C PHE A 45 5.16 24.40 1.25
N ARG A 46 5.40 23.49 0.31
CA ARG A 46 4.45 22.44 -0.04
C ARG A 46 4.92 21.15 0.61
N VAL A 47 4.03 20.54 1.36
CA VAL A 47 4.24 19.27 2.06
C VAL A 47 3.26 18.24 1.53
N SER A 48 3.69 17.00 1.39
CA SER A 48 2.81 15.93 0.95
C SER A 48 3.15 14.59 1.62
N PHE A 49 2.15 13.72 1.71
CA PHE A 49 2.30 12.32 2.07
C PHE A 49 1.44 11.46 1.16
N ALA A 50 2.06 10.45 0.55
CA ALA A 50 1.40 9.49 -0.33
C ALA A 50 1.31 8.13 0.36
N GLY A 51 0.09 7.63 0.52
CA GLY A 51 -0.20 6.31 1.09
C GLY A 51 -0.33 5.22 0.04
N ASN A 52 -0.25 3.96 0.49
CA ASN A 52 -0.63 2.78 -0.31
C ASN A 52 -2.10 2.41 -0.04
N ALA A 53 -2.57 1.34 -0.68
CA ALA A 53 -3.95 0.88 -0.58
C ALA A 53 -4.40 0.46 0.82
N THR A 54 -3.48 0.19 1.73
CA THR A 54 -3.77 -0.18 3.12
C THR A 54 -3.61 0.97 4.11
N THR A 55 -3.21 2.16 3.61
CA THR A 55 -3.07 3.37 4.42
C THR A 55 -4.38 4.15 4.40
N SER A 56 -4.97 4.37 5.57
CA SER A 56 -6.23 5.13 5.68
C SER A 56 -6.03 6.60 5.32
N ARG A 57 -7.11 7.25 4.87
CA ARG A 57 -7.13 8.69 4.60
C ARG A 57 -6.69 9.51 5.82
N ALA A 58 -7.20 9.18 7.01
CA ALA A 58 -6.82 9.86 8.25
C ALA A 58 -5.31 9.76 8.53
N THR A 59 -4.72 8.56 8.35
CA THR A 59 -3.28 8.37 8.53
C THR A 59 -2.46 9.21 7.55
N VAL A 60 -2.92 9.34 6.31
CA VAL A 60 -2.23 10.15 5.29
C VAL A 60 -2.27 11.64 5.65
N GLU A 61 -3.42 12.12 6.14
CA GLU A 61 -3.58 13.51 6.61
C GLU A 61 -2.72 13.79 7.85
N ASP A 62 -2.70 12.89 8.84
CA ASP A 62 -1.90 13.01 10.05
C ASP A 62 -0.40 13.05 9.72
N TYR A 63 0.06 12.18 8.85
CA TYR A 63 1.48 12.11 8.47
C TYR A 63 1.92 13.35 7.68
N MET A 64 1.04 13.90 6.84
CA MET A 64 1.28 15.17 6.17
C MET A 64 1.39 16.32 7.19
N LEU A 65 0.47 16.42 8.16
CA LEU A 65 0.52 17.44 9.22
C LEU A 65 1.78 17.31 10.10
N TYR A 66 2.15 16.07 10.41
CA TYR A 66 3.39 15.82 11.16
C TYR A 66 4.61 16.30 10.39
N ARG A 67 4.67 16.05 9.07
CA ARG A 67 5.77 16.56 8.23
C ARG A 67 5.78 18.09 8.17
N ALA A 68 4.61 18.73 8.10
CA ALA A 68 4.50 20.18 8.17
C ALA A 68 5.10 20.74 9.47
N ALA A 69 4.85 20.10 10.60
CA ALA A 69 5.43 20.48 11.88
C ALA A 69 6.96 20.29 11.93
N GLU A 70 7.48 19.17 11.40
CA GLU A 70 8.93 18.96 11.31
C GLU A 70 9.60 20.03 10.44
N VAL A 71 9.04 20.35 9.28
CA VAL A 71 9.55 21.41 8.38
C VAL A 71 9.54 22.75 9.09
N THR A 72 8.49 23.05 9.85
CA THR A 72 8.36 24.28 10.62
C THR A 72 9.49 24.44 11.65
N LEU A 73 9.70 23.40 12.48
CA LEU A 73 10.74 23.43 13.50
C LEU A 73 12.16 23.42 12.89
N ALA A 74 12.37 22.69 11.79
CA ALA A 74 13.66 22.66 11.09
C ALA A 74 14.05 24.04 10.52
N ASN A 75 13.06 24.89 10.22
CA ASN A 75 13.27 26.28 9.78
C ASN A 75 13.29 27.29 10.96
N GLY A 76 13.37 26.83 12.21
CA GLY A 76 13.42 27.68 13.42
C GLY A 76 12.13 28.47 13.65
N LYS A 77 10.99 27.97 13.18
CA LYS A 77 9.66 28.54 13.37
C LYS A 77 8.87 27.74 14.40
N ASP A 78 7.81 28.34 14.96
CA ASP A 78 7.06 27.76 16.06
C ASP A 78 5.68 27.24 15.63
N HIS A 79 5.07 27.85 14.62
CA HIS A 79 3.76 27.46 14.12
C HIS A 79 3.72 27.51 12.59
N PHE A 80 2.74 26.86 12.01
CA PHE A 80 2.42 26.99 10.59
C PHE A 80 0.92 27.19 10.39
N VAL A 81 0.59 27.84 9.29
CA VAL A 81 -0.79 28.03 8.83
C VAL A 81 -0.97 27.25 7.54
N VAL A 82 -1.97 26.42 7.48
CA VAL A 82 -2.35 25.70 6.27
C VAL A 82 -3.10 26.66 5.34
N VAL A 83 -2.49 27.02 4.22
CA VAL A 83 -3.08 27.95 3.23
C VAL A 83 -4.00 27.20 2.28
N ASN A 84 -3.59 26.04 1.87
CA ASN A 84 -4.35 25.17 0.99
C ASN A 84 -4.09 23.71 1.36
N ARG A 85 -5.15 22.91 1.41
CA ARG A 85 -5.07 21.47 1.69
C ARG A 85 -5.97 20.71 0.72
N ASN A 86 -5.42 19.64 0.15
CA ASN A 86 -6.18 18.71 -0.67
C ASN A 86 -5.80 17.27 -0.32
N VAL A 87 -6.79 16.38 -0.39
CA VAL A 87 -6.58 14.93 -0.28
C VAL A 87 -7.15 14.29 -1.52
N GLU A 88 -6.30 13.73 -2.33
CA GLU A 88 -6.65 13.07 -3.58
C GLU A 88 -6.81 11.57 -3.35
N GLU A 89 -7.83 11.01 -3.97
CA GLU A 89 -8.06 9.58 -4.04
C GLU A 89 -7.52 9.06 -5.36
N ARG A 90 -6.50 8.19 -5.28
CA ARG A 90 -5.95 7.49 -6.44
C ARG A 90 -6.60 6.12 -6.57
N THR A 91 -7.42 5.96 -7.59
CA THR A 91 -8.08 4.69 -7.89
C THR A 91 -7.39 3.99 -9.04
N ARG A 92 -6.97 2.74 -8.83
CA ARG A 92 -6.40 1.88 -9.86
C ARG A 92 -7.19 0.60 -10.01
N THR A 93 -7.67 0.32 -11.20
CA THR A 93 -8.29 -0.97 -11.52
C THR A 93 -7.22 -1.98 -11.96
N VAL A 94 -7.10 -3.06 -11.22
CA VAL A 94 -6.24 -4.20 -11.55
C VAL A 94 -7.12 -5.33 -12.06
N VAL A 95 -6.79 -5.86 -13.22
CA VAL A 95 -7.47 -7.04 -13.78
C VAL A 95 -6.61 -8.25 -13.45
N ARG A 96 -7.09 -9.12 -12.56
CA ARG A 96 -6.49 -10.42 -12.28
C ARG A 96 -7.21 -11.49 -13.10
N THR A 97 -6.43 -12.43 -13.60
CA THR A 97 -6.99 -13.62 -14.25
C THR A 97 -6.86 -14.76 -13.26
N GLU A 98 -7.97 -15.18 -12.69
CA GLU A 98 -8.01 -16.25 -11.69
C GLU A 98 -8.59 -17.51 -12.31
N PRO A 99 -8.14 -18.71 -11.89
CA PRO A 99 -8.80 -19.96 -12.25
C PRO A 99 -10.25 -19.92 -11.75
N ASP A 100 -11.19 -20.40 -12.54
CA ASP A 100 -12.60 -20.43 -12.16
C ASP A 100 -12.78 -21.32 -10.92
N PRO A 101 -13.27 -20.78 -9.78
CA PRO A 101 -13.45 -21.55 -8.55
C PRO A 101 -14.48 -22.68 -8.69
N MET A 102 -15.42 -22.59 -9.62
CA MET A 102 -16.36 -23.66 -9.92
C MET A 102 -15.68 -24.93 -10.45
N VAL A 103 -14.49 -24.79 -11.06
CA VAL A 103 -13.73 -25.94 -11.56
C VAL A 103 -13.02 -26.68 -10.42
N TYR A 104 -12.71 -25.98 -9.33
CA TYR A 104 -12.02 -26.57 -8.16
C TYR A 104 -12.95 -26.95 -7.02
N GLY A 105 -14.13 -26.34 -6.90
CA GLY A 105 -15.00 -26.49 -5.73
C GLY A 105 -15.80 -27.81 -5.67
N TRP A 106 -15.97 -28.50 -6.78
CA TRP A 106 -16.81 -29.69 -6.86
C TRP A 106 -16.09 -31.01 -7.15
N THR A 107 -14.81 -30.92 -7.46
CA THR A 107 -14.04 -32.11 -7.81
C THR A 107 -12.80 -32.28 -6.94
N GLY A 108 -12.99 -32.68 -5.69
CA GLY A 108 -11.98 -33.47 -4.98
C GLY A 108 -11.66 -34.79 -5.72
N PHE A 109 -12.32 -35.05 -6.81
CA PHE A 109 -12.08 -36.11 -7.79
C PHE A 109 -11.69 -35.45 -9.11
N ARG A 110 -10.55 -35.84 -9.65
CA ARG A 110 -10.11 -35.54 -11.01
C ARG A 110 -11.17 -36.01 -12.01
N GLN A 111 -12.19 -35.22 -12.27
CA GLN A 111 -13.05 -35.48 -13.42
C GLN A 111 -12.49 -34.74 -14.64
N PRO A 112 -12.29 -35.44 -15.76
CA PRO A 112 -11.92 -34.79 -17.00
C PRO A 112 -13.03 -33.81 -17.41
N LEU A 113 -12.67 -32.56 -17.62
CA LEU A 113 -13.58 -31.56 -18.22
C LEU A 113 -13.96 -32.04 -19.63
N TYR A 114 -15.16 -32.58 -19.74
CA TYR A 114 -15.75 -32.94 -21.01
C TYR A 114 -16.10 -31.65 -21.75
N SER A 115 -15.23 -31.19 -22.62
CA SER A 115 -15.54 -30.07 -23.51
C SER A 115 -16.52 -30.57 -24.59
N PRO A 116 -17.68 -29.89 -24.77
CA PRO A 116 -18.62 -30.23 -25.85
C PRO A 116 -18.02 -30.20 -27.25
N TYR A 117 -16.91 -29.53 -27.42
CA TYR A 117 -16.16 -29.46 -28.67
C TYR A 117 -15.55 -30.82 -29.06
N TYR A 118 -15.18 -31.65 -28.10
CA TYR A 118 -14.58 -32.99 -28.35
C TYR A 118 -15.63 -34.10 -28.64
N ALA A 119 -16.88 -33.85 -28.26
CA ALA A 119 -17.95 -34.81 -28.59
C ALA A 119 -18.21 -34.95 -30.12
N ARG A 120 -17.73 -34.00 -30.89
CA ARG A 120 -17.94 -33.95 -32.35
C ARG A 120 -16.79 -34.57 -33.18
N HIS A 121 -15.65 -34.87 -32.54
CA HIS A 121 -14.44 -35.41 -33.20
C HIS A 121 -13.89 -36.62 -32.44
N PRO A 122 -14.37 -37.84 -32.70
CA PRO A 122 -14.02 -39.03 -31.89
C PRO A 122 -12.62 -39.56 -32.12
N ARG A 123 -11.76 -38.86 -32.86
CA ARG A 123 -10.41 -39.36 -33.21
C ARG A 123 -9.24 -38.82 -32.39
N ASN A 124 -9.43 -37.83 -31.52
CA ASN A 124 -8.35 -37.27 -30.71
C ASN A 124 -8.80 -37.13 -29.24
N TYR A 125 -8.78 -38.22 -28.49
CA TYR A 125 -8.89 -38.21 -27.05
C TYR A 125 -7.57 -37.75 -26.43
N TYR A 126 -7.31 -36.47 -26.34
CA TYR A 126 -6.31 -35.94 -25.42
C TYR A 126 -7.02 -35.56 -24.11
N TRP A 127 -6.70 -36.26 -23.04
CA TRP A 127 -7.22 -35.94 -21.72
C TRP A 127 -6.63 -34.62 -21.24
N ALA A 128 -7.46 -33.68 -20.82
CA ALA A 128 -7.00 -32.50 -20.08
C ALA A 128 -6.40 -32.97 -18.75
N GLY A 129 -5.08 -32.99 -18.67
CA GLY A 129 -4.34 -33.55 -17.54
C GLY A 129 -3.48 -34.77 -17.90
N ASP A 130 -3.43 -35.19 -19.15
CA ASP A 130 -2.45 -36.13 -19.67
C ASP A 130 -1.06 -35.51 -19.53
N PRO A 131 -0.14 -36.12 -18.74
CA PRO A 131 1.24 -35.60 -18.58
C PRO A 131 2.04 -35.62 -19.89
N PHE A 132 1.56 -36.30 -20.91
CA PHE A 132 2.16 -36.37 -22.26
C PHE A 132 1.43 -35.48 -23.28
N SER A 133 0.41 -34.69 -22.86
CA SER A 133 -0.26 -33.76 -23.77
C SER A 133 0.69 -32.60 -24.12
N PRO A 134 0.97 -32.35 -25.40
CA PRO A 134 1.78 -31.20 -25.83
C PRO A 134 1.05 -29.86 -25.61
N PHE A 135 -0.23 -29.87 -25.22
CA PHE A 135 -1.01 -28.69 -24.96
C PHE A 135 -1.25 -28.53 -23.45
N PRO A 136 -0.92 -27.36 -22.86
CA PRO A 136 -1.28 -27.09 -21.48
C PRO A 136 -2.81 -27.14 -21.34
N PRO A 137 -3.33 -27.68 -20.23
CA PRO A 137 -4.77 -27.71 -19.98
C PRO A 137 -5.32 -26.27 -20.01
N ALA A 138 -6.26 -26.01 -20.92
CA ALA A 138 -6.95 -24.74 -20.97
C ALA A 138 -7.98 -24.70 -19.83
N TYR A 139 -7.54 -24.30 -18.64
CA TYR A 139 -8.46 -24.05 -17.53
C TYR A 139 -9.27 -22.77 -17.83
N PRO A 140 -10.58 -22.80 -17.64
CA PRO A 140 -11.38 -21.58 -17.71
C PRO A 140 -10.83 -20.58 -16.68
N ARG A 141 -10.64 -19.34 -17.14
CA ARG A 141 -10.08 -18.26 -16.35
C ARG A 141 -11.09 -17.12 -16.32
N THR A 142 -11.45 -16.73 -15.12
CA THR A 142 -12.30 -15.58 -14.90
C THR A 142 -11.44 -14.33 -14.71
N LYS A 143 -11.79 -13.25 -15.42
CA LYS A 143 -11.17 -11.95 -15.20
C LYS A 143 -11.87 -11.25 -14.05
N VAL A 144 -11.19 -11.17 -12.91
CA VAL A 144 -11.67 -10.41 -11.76
C VAL A 144 -11.09 -8.99 -11.84
N ARG A 145 -11.97 -8.01 -11.76
CA ARG A 145 -11.56 -6.60 -11.66
C ARG A 145 -11.56 -6.20 -10.20
N GLU A 146 -10.41 -5.82 -9.70
CA GLU A 146 -10.23 -5.31 -8.36
C GLU A 146 -9.90 -3.83 -8.44
N THR A 147 -10.64 -3.01 -7.70
CA THR A 147 -10.36 -1.58 -7.58
C THR A 147 -9.54 -1.35 -6.33
N ILE A 148 -8.34 -0.84 -6.51
CA ILE A 148 -7.41 -0.49 -5.44
C ILE A 148 -7.46 1.03 -5.27
N THR A 149 -7.80 1.48 -4.06
CA THR A 149 -7.83 2.90 -3.71
C THR A 149 -6.67 3.23 -2.78
N ALA A 150 -5.96 4.31 -3.05
CA ALA A 150 -4.92 4.88 -2.21
C ALA A 150 -5.17 6.39 -2.05
N TYR A 151 -4.66 6.99 -0.98
CA TYR A 151 -4.85 8.39 -0.66
C TYR A 151 -3.53 9.14 -0.67
N ASP A 152 -3.55 10.36 -1.22
CA ASP A 152 -2.44 11.31 -1.21
C ASP A 152 -2.92 12.62 -0.60
N ALA A 153 -2.29 13.06 0.48
CA ALA A 153 -2.53 14.38 1.06
C ALA A 153 -1.40 15.34 0.68
N HIS A 154 -1.77 16.55 0.34
CA HIS A 154 -0.81 17.65 0.18
C HIS A 154 -1.37 18.96 0.73
N ALA A 155 -0.47 19.77 1.26
CA ALA A 155 -0.82 21.08 1.77
C ALA A 155 0.26 22.10 1.43
N GLU A 156 -0.17 23.35 1.26
CA GLU A 156 0.72 24.51 1.29
C GLU A 156 0.62 25.14 2.68
N ILE A 157 1.79 25.34 3.29
CA ILE A 157 1.91 25.88 4.64
C ILE A 157 2.73 27.16 4.62
N GLN A 158 2.31 28.12 5.43
CA GLN A 158 3.05 29.34 5.74
C GLN A 158 3.62 29.23 7.14
N LEU A 159 4.95 29.33 7.28
CA LEU A 159 5.64 29.25 8.56
C LEU A 159 5.57 30.58 9.33
N GLY A 160 5.41 30.52 10.65
CA GLY A 160 5.37 31.68 11.53
C GLY A 160 6.22 31.50 12.79
N ALA A 161 6.72 32.59 13.33
CA ALA A 161 7.45 32.62 14.60
C ALA A 161 6.51 33.08 15.75
N GLY A 162 6.81 32.59 16.97
CA GLY A 162 6.01 32.88 18.15
C GLY A 162 4.72 32.05 18.25
N PRO A 163 3.79 32.42 19.14
CA PRO A 163 2.56 31.69 19.36
C PRO A 163 1.68 31.70 18.10
N LYS A 164 0.94 30.63 17.88
CA LYS A 164 0.01 30.56 16.75
C LYS A 164 -1.06 31.63 16.84
N PRO A 165 -1.52 32.21 15.73
CA PRO A 165 -2.58 33.23 15.70
C PRO A 165 -3.85 32.74 16.38
N ALA A 166 -4.36 33.52 17.34
CA ALA A 166 -5.62 33.24 18.02
C ALA A 166 -6.79 33.36 17.01
N GLY A 167 -7.72 32.41 17.07
CA GLY A 167 -8.91 32.42 16.22
C GLY A 167 -8.71 31.90 14.79
N ASN A 168 -7.50 31.49 14.38
CA ASN A 168 -7.29 30.85 13.11
C ASN A 168 -7.32 29.31 13.27
N ALA A 169 -8.37 28.68 12.76
CA ALA A 169 -8.53 27.22 12.83
C ALA A 169 -7.49 26.44 12.02
N ASP A 170 -6.92 27.05 10.99
CA ASP A 170 -5.91 26.45 10.13
C ASP A 170 -4.47 26.69 10.63
N ALA A 171 -4.31 27.33 11.81
CA ALA A 171 -3.03 27.55 12.45
C ALA A 171 -2.73 26.43 13.46
N TYR A 172 -1.59 25.82 13.34
CA TYR A 172 -1.12 24.70 14.16
C TYR A 172 0.19 25.05 14.87
N ASP A 173 0.27 24.79 16.18
CA ASP A 173 1.55 24.80 16.89
C ASP A 173 2.33 23.54 16.50
N ALA A 174 3.58 23.73 16.04
CA ALA A 174 4.37 22.62 15.51
C ALA A 174 4.76 21.61 16.57
N ARG A 175 5.08 22.06 17.81
CA ARG A 175 5.45 21.16 18.91
C ARG A 175 4.23 20.36 19.39
N ASP A 176 3.06 20.98 19.42
CA ASP A 176 1.81 20.31 19.81
C ASP A 176 1.41 19.22 18.83
N VAL A 177 1.54 19.49 17.53
CA VAL A 177 1.33 18.50 16.46
C VAL A 177 2.27 17.31 16.61
N ILE A 178 3.58 17.55 16.81
CA ILE A 178 4.56 16.49 17.02
C ILE A 178 4.26 15.66 18.26
N ALA A 179 3.89 16.31 19.38
CA ALA A 179 3.59 15.61 20.62
C ALA A 179 2.35 14.72 20.50
N LYS A 180 1.33 15.14 19.74
CA LYS A 180 0.07 14.40 19.60
C LYS A 180 0.12 13.31 18.54
N ILE A 181 0.70 13.59 17.39
CA ILE A 181 0.75 12.65 16.26
C ILE A 181 1.95 11.72 16.37
N GLY A 182 3.09 12.18 16.89
CA GLY A 182 4.34 11.41 16.97
C GLY A 182 4.21 9.99 17.53
N PRO A 183 3.46 9.76 18.62
CA PRO A 183 3.26 8.41 19.17
C PRO A 183 2.50 7.45 18.26
N THR A 184 1.70 7.94 17.31
CA THR A 184 0.90 7.12 16.38
C THR A 184 1.64 6.77 15.10
N LEU A 185 2.79 7.38 14.85
CA LEU A 185 3.58 7.17 13.64
C LEU A 185 4.15 5.75 13.57
N LYS A 186 3.90 5.08 12.46
CA LYS A 186 4.60 3.84 12.11
C LYS A 186 5.87 4.20 11.34
N ARG A 187 7.02 4.08 11.98
CA ARG A 187 8.32 4.26 11.33
C ARG A 187 8.79 2.93 10.74
N PRO A 188 9.66 2.95 9.70
CA PRO A 188 10.31 1.73 9.24
C PRO A 188 11.06 1.06 10.39
N GLU A 189 11.02 -0.26 10.45
CA GLU A 189 11.89 -0.99 11.36
C GLU A 189 13.34 -0.73 10.95
N ALA A 190 14.18 -0.43 11.94
CA ALA A 190 15.61 -0.28 11.71
C ALA A 190 16.17 -1.64 11.32
N SER A 191 16.64 -1.76 10.08
CA SER A 191 17.32 -2.96 9.53
C SER A 191 18.79 -2.96 9.93
#